data_f0e1c5a2d0ac03c1a221eea3f14ce64a
#
_entry.id   f0e1c5a2d0ac03c1a221eea3f14ce64a
#
_cell.length_a   1.000
_cell.length_b   1.000
_cell.length_c   1.000
_cell.angle_alpha   90.00
_cell.angle_beta   90.00
_cell.angle_gamma   90.00
#
_symmetry.space_group_name_H-M   'P 1'
#
loop_
_entity.id
_entity.type
_entity.pdbx_description
1 polymer ?
#
loop_
_entity_poly.entity_id
_entity_poly.type
_entity_poly.pdbx_seq_one_letter_code
_entity_poly.pdbx_strand_id
1 'polypeptide(L)'
;MAIGLVGSEMCIRDREIRNDLLALKSVKDVQLWGAGRYEISIEVNENRLRELDMTLDEVANAIRASSMDLPAGQIKGNAGNILLRTEGRAYTGKQFEDIVLRSQIDGTELKLSEVATVRDGFTDNVSIQRFDRKTSFTLGVFSLKGQNILDISEEIHEYVDRKVKELPDSLNLATWNDMAYYVDGRIKLMSENLLLGGLLVTLVLGLFLNLRVAFWVVVGIPVSFAGAFWLMPFGDVTVNVLSLFAFIMVLGIVVDDAIIVGESVFSAAQEEFENRNSADQLKQENHRTPVETVVAGAKRVATPATIGVLTTMAAFAPFIFVGGSFAGVTQAIGI
;
A
#
# COMPACT_ATOMS: atom_id res chain seq x y z
N MET A 1 7.38 -2.35 3.18
CA MET A 1 8.45 -2.41 4.20
C MET A 1 9.11 -3.76 4.15
N ALA A 2 10.39 -3.86 4.33
CA ALA A 2 11.10 -5.13 4.39
C ALA A 2 11.79 -5.29 5.75
N ILE A 3 11.78 -6.51 6.26
CA ILE A 3 12.39 -6.88 7.55
C ILE A 3 13.44 -7.93 7.25
N GLY A 4 14.67 -7.71 7.69
CA GLY A 4 15.78 -8.65 7.52
C GLY A 4 16.05 -9.44 8.81
N LEU A 5 16.09 -10.76 8.74
CA LEU A 5 16.54 -11.65 9.81
C LEU A 5 17.89 -12.24 9.43
N VAL A 6 18.87 -12.16 10.33
CA VAL A 6 20.25 -12.57 10.09
C VAL A 6 20.68 -13.55 11.18
N GLY A 7 21.22 -14.73 10.82
CA GLY A 7 21.76 -15.69 11.79
C GLY A 7 21.70 -17.15 11.34
N SER A 8 22.24 -18.06 12.13
CA SER A 8 22.39 -19.49 11.79
C SER A 8 21.14 -20.36 12.06
N GLU A 9 20.21 -19.91 12.88
CA GLU A 9 18.98 -20.65 13.26
C GLU A 9 17.73 -20.06 12.59
N MET A 10 17.87 -19.56 11.37
CA MET A 10 16.86 -18.77 10.70
C MET A 10 15.60 -19.54 10.30
N CYS A 11 15.75 -20.81 9.90
CA CYS A 11 14.70 -21.54 9.19
C CYS A 11 13.45 -21.92 10.00
N ILE A 12 13.50 -21.88 11.32
CA ILE A 12 12.35 -22.16 12.19
C ILE A 12 11.65 -20.88 12.59
N ARG A 13 12.41 -19.81 12.78
CA ARG A 13 11.89 -18.53 13.28
C ARG A 13 11.33 -17.62 12.20
N ASP A 14 11.66 -17.83 10.93
CA ASP A 14 11.06 -17.09 9.81
C ASP A 14 9.55 -17.25 9.74
N ARG A 15 9.06 -18.47 10.00
CA ARG A 15 7.62 -18.76 10.05
C ARG A 15 6.94 -18.18 11.28
N GLU A 16 7.61 -18.27 12.43
CA GLU A 16 7.11 -17.67 13.67
C GLU A 16 6.91 -16.16 13.45
N ILE A 17 7.97 -15.46 13.01
CA ILE A 17 7.92 -14.01 12.75
C ILE A 17 6.90 -13.66 11.67
N ARG A 18 6.82 -14.45 10.59
CA ARG A 18 5.80 -14.26 9.55
C ARG A 18 4.38 -14.38 10.09
N ASN A 19 4.13 -15.40 10.92
CA ASN A 19 2.81 -15.61 11.52
C ASN A 19 2.47 -14.52 12.54
N ASP A 20 3.45 -14.09 13.34
CA ASP A 20 3.29 -12.97 14.26
C ASP A 20 2.95 -11.68 13.51
N LEU A 21 3.65 -11.40 12.40
CA LEU A 21 3.36 -10.24 11.54
C LEU A 21 1.95 -10.31 10.93
N LEU A 22 1.52 -11.49 10.46
CA LEU A 22 0.17 -11.68 9.93
C LEU A 22 -0.92 -11.59 11.00
N ALA A 23 -0.58 -11.77 12.28
CA ALA A 23 -1.49 -11.57 13.40
C ALA A 23 -1.70 -10.10 13.77
N LEU A 24 -0.85 -9.18 13.29
CA LEU A 24 -1.02 -7.74 13.47
C LEU A 24 -2.27 -7.26 12.74
N LYS A 25 -2.94 -6.27 13.33
CA LYS A 25 -4.24 -5.79 12.84
C LYS A 25 -4.16 -5.21 11.44
N SER A 26 -3.12 -4.42 11.17
CA SER A 26 -2.96 -3.69 9.91
C SER A 26 -2.23 -4.48 8.84
N VAL A 27 -1.55 -5.59 9.18
CA VAL A 27 -0.79 -6.42 8.24
C VAL A 27 -1.66 -7.51 7.64
N LYS A 28 -1.69 -7.62 6.29
CA LYS A 28 -2.51 -8.61 5.57
C LYS A 28 -1.71 -9.46 4.58
N ASP A 29 -0.58 -8.98 4.10
CA ASP A 29 0.28 -9.71 3.18
C ASP A 29 1.75 -9.65 3.62
N VAL A 30 2.34 -10.84 3.83
CA VAL A 30 3.74 -11.00 4.21
C VAL A 30 4.36 -12.04 3.30
N GLN A 31 5.33 -11.63 2.50
CA GLN A 31 6.09 -12.50 1.59
C GLN A 31 7.50 -12.73 2.13
N LEU A 32 7.96 -13.96 2.02
CA LEU A 32 9.29 -14.39 2.46
C LEU A 32 10.22 -14.56 1.26
N TRP A 33 11.39 -13.94 1.31
CA TRP A 33 12.44 -14.07 0.30
C TRP A 33 13.77 -14.49 0.93
N GLY A 34 14.55 -15.25 0.15
CA GLY A 34 15.86 -15.73 0.59
C GLY A 34 15.81 -17.02 1.39
N ALA A 35 14.62 -17.54 1.68
CA ALA A 35 14.43 -18.86 2.25
C ALA A 35 13.98 -19.85 1.16
N GLY A 36 14.47 -21.09 1.22
CA GLY A 36 13.91 -22.17 0.43
C GLY A 36 12.44 -22.38 0.79
N ARG A 37 11.63 -22.76 -0.18
CA ARG A 37 10.26 -23.20 0.13
C ARG A 37 10.36 -24.49 0.94
N TYR A 38 9.62 -24.53 2.03
CA TYR A 38 9.49 -25.78 2.77
C TYR A 38 8.79 -26.80 1.90
N GLU A 39 9.42 -27.96 1.76
CA GLU A 39 8.87 -29.09 1.03
C GLU A 39 9.20 -30.38 1.76
N ILE A 40 8.34 -31.35 1.60
CA ILE A 40 8.62 -32.73 1.97
C ILE A 40 8.99 -33.43 0.69
N SER A 41 10.30 -33.68 0.51
CA SER A 41 10.83 -34.38 -0.65
C SER A 41 10.77 -35.90 -0.42
N ILE A 42 10.20 -36.63 -1.38
CA ILE A 42 10.05 -38.06 -1.33
C ILE A 42 10.91 -38.66 -2.46
N GLU A 43 12.10 -39.14 -2.08
CA GLU A 43 13.04 -39.75 -3.00
C GLU A 43 12.82 -41.26 -3.06
N VAL A 44 12.17 -41.73 -4.12
CA VAL A 44 11.81 -43.14 -4.29
C VAL A 44 13.01 -43.95 -4.81
N ASN A 45 13.26 -45.12 -4.21
CA ASN A 45 14.33 -46.01 -4.61
C ASN A 45 13.82 -46.96 -5.72
N GLU A 46 14.29 -46.75 -6.95
CA GLU A 46 13.90 -47.58 -8.11
C GLU A 46 14.18 -49.07 -7.95
N ASN A 47 15.27 -49.44 -7.27
CA ASN A 47 15.59 -50.86 -7.08
C ASN A 47 14.56 -51.53 -6.18
N ARG A 48 14.13 -50.81 -5.12
CA ARG A 48 13.08 -51.32 -4.21
C ARG A 48 11.73 -51.43 -4.94
N LEU A 49 11.40 -50.48 -5.84
CA LEU A 49 10.18 -50.56 -6.62
C LEU A 49 10.17 -51.81 -7.50
N ARG A 50 11.31 -52.13 -8.16
CA ARG A 50 11.45 -53.33 -9.01
C ARG A 50 11.35 -54.64 -8.20
N GLU A 51 11.97 -54.69 -7.01
CA GLU A 51 11.89 -55.84 -6.11
C GLU A 51 10.46 -56.13 -5.64
N LEU A 52 9.64 -55.09 -5.50
CA LEU A 52 8.28 -55.18 -4.99
C LEU A 52 7.20 -55.15 -6.09
N ASP A 53 7.64 -55.16 -7.37
CA ASP A 53 6.77 -55.05 -8.56
C ASP A 53 5.77 -53.89 -8.42
N MET A 54 6.31 -52.69 -8.10
CA MET A 54 5.57 -51.44 -7.95
C MET A 54 6.03 -50.40 -8.94
N THR A 55 5.08 -49.58 -9.36
CA THR A 55 5.32 -48.43 -10.23
C THR A 55 5.40 -47.14 -9.42
N LEU A 56 6.10 -46.14 -9.95
CA LEU A 56 6.14 -44.78 -9.35
C LEU A 56 4.73 -44.17 -9.25
N ASP A 57 3.87 -44.45 -10.23
CA ASP A 57 2.49 -43.95 -10.24
C ASP A 57 1.64 -44.54 -9.11
N GLU A 58 1.85 -45.80 -8.75
CA GLU A 58 1.19 -46.43 -7.61
C GLU A 58 1.59 -45.74 -6.30
N VAL A 59 2.88 -45.47 -6.11
CA VAL A 59 3.36 -44.71 -4.95
C VAL A 59 2.78 -43.30 -4.91
N ALA A 60 2.83 -42.60 -6.03
CA ALA A 60 2.28 -41.23 -6.14
C ALA A 60 0.77 -41.20 -5.86
N ASN A 61 0.02 -42.20 -6.33
CA ASN A 61 -1.43 -42.28 -6.06
C ASN A 61 -1.74 -42.61 -4.60
N ALA A 62 -0.98 -43.51 -3.96
CA ALA A 62 -1.12 -43.80 -2.54
C ALA A 62 -0.86 -42.55 -1.69
N ILE A 63 0.20 -41.79 -2.01
CA ILE A 63 0.52 -40.53 -1.32
C ILE A 63 -0.61 -39.52 -1.52
N ARG A 64 -1.14 -39.34 -2.73
CA ARG A 64 -2.26 -38.43 -2.99
C ARG A 64 -3.52 -38.84 -2.21
N ALA A 65 -3.85 -40.13 -2.22
CA ALA A 65 -5.03 -40.65 -1.52
C ALA A 65 -4.93 -40.45 0.00
N SER A 66 -3.72 -40.60 0.57
CA SER A 66 -3.46 -40.43 2.02
C SER A 66 -3.25 -38.96 2.42
N SER A 67 -3.09 -38.04 1.47
CA SER A 67 -2.85 -36.61 1.72
C SER A 67 -4.03 -35.70 1.37
N MET A 68 -5.21 -36.27 1.06
CA MET A 68 -6.40 -35.50 0.73
C MET A 68 -7.40 -35.50 1.87
N ASP A 69 -7.86 -34.30 2.23
CA ASP A 69 -9.05 -34.12 3.09
C ASP A 69 -10.28 -34.42 2.24
N LEU A 70 -10.99 -35.51 2.52
CA LEU A 70 -12.22 -35.86 1.81
C LEU A 70 -13.42 -35.42 2.64
N PRO A 71 -14.37 -34.66 2.05
CA PRO A 71 -15.65 -34.42 2.70
C PRO A 71 -16.39 -35.76 2.81
N ALA A 72 -16.56 -36.26 4.01
CA ALA A 72 -17.21 -37.56 4.28
C ALA A 72 -18.75 -37.50 4.28
N GLY A 73 -19.36 -36.38 3.89
CA GLY A 73 -20.80 -36.16 3.79
C GLY A 73 -21.38 -35.37 4.95
N GLN A 74 -22.71 -35.40 5.06
CA GLN A 74 -23.47 -34.72 6.11
C GLN A 74 -24.39 -35.71 6.84
N ILE A 75 -24.37 -35.70 8.17
CA ILE A 75 -25.40 -36.36 8.99
C ILE A 75 -26.52 -35.35 9.26
N LYS A 76 -27.70 -35.63 8.77
CA LYS A 76 -28.91 -34.85 9.07
C LYS A 76 -29.42 -35.24 10.42
N GLY A 77 -29.28 -34.40 11.44
CA GLY A 77 -29.83 -34.59 12.78
C GLY A 77 -30.97 -33.62 13.06
N ASN A 78 -31.76 -33.92 14.06
CA ASN A 78 -32.91 -33.07 14.50
C ASN A 78 -32.47 -31.68 15.00
N ALA A 79 -31.18 -31.50 15.33
CA ALA A 79 -30.59 -30.24 15.81
C ALA A 79 -29.76 -29.49 14.74
N GLY A 80 -29.73 -29.96 13.48
CA GLY A 80 -28.97 -29.38 12.39
C GLY A 80 -28.13 -30.39 11.61
N ASN A 81 -27.53 -29.95 10.53
CA ASN A 81 -26.65 -30.77 9.71
C ASN A 81 -25.23 -30.77 10.28
N ILE A 82 -24.68 -31.94 10.57
CA ILE A 82 -23.32 -32.14 11.01
C ILE A 82 -22.47 -32.50 9.78
N LEU A 83 -21.51 -31.64 9.42
CA LEU A 83 -20.54 -31.95 8.35
C LEU A 83 -19.52 -32.94 8.89
N LEU A 84 -19.40 -34.09 8.22
CA LEU A 84 -18.32 -35.04 8.47
C LEU A 84 -17.16 -34.71 7.52
N ARG A 85 -15.99 -34.53 8.10
CA ARG A 85 -14.73 -34.32 7.37
C ARG A 85 -13.73 -35.37 7.83
N THR A 86 -13.08 -36.03 6.91
CA THR A 86 -11.97 -36.93 7.23
C THR A 86 -10.69 -36.11 7.21
N GLU A 87 -10.01 -35.98 8.34
CA GLU A 87 -8.67 -35.40 8.43
C GLU A 87 -7.64 -36.49 8.13
N GLY A 88 -7.20 -36.58 6.88
CA GLY A 88 -6.20 -37.58 6.45
C GLY A 88 -4.91 -36.95 5.92
N ARG A 89 -4.77 -35.61 6.03
CA ARG A 89 -3.63 -34.93 5.44
C ARG A 89 -2.36 -35.06 6.28
N ALA A 90 -1.31 -35.63 5.69
CA ALA A 90 0.01 -35.64 6.27
C ALA A 90 0.66 -34.24 6.18
N TYR A 91 1.22 -33.73 7.27
CA TYR A 91 1.86 -32.42 7.38
C TYR A 91 3.34 -32.47 7.73
N THR A 92 3.86 -33.61 8.18
CA THR A 92 5.24 -33.77 8.60
C THR A 92 5.87 -34.94 7.88
N GLY A 93 7.20 -34.93 7.70
CA GLY A 93 7.92 -36.02 7.05
C GLY A 93 7.61 -37.38 7.67
N LYS A 94 7.52 -37.44 9.02
CA LYS A 94 7.18 -38.67 9.74
C LYS A 94 5.79 -39.21 9.40
N GLN A 95 4.80 -38.34 9.22
CA GLN A 95 3.47 -38.76 8.80
C GLN A 95 3.46 -39.29 7.37
N PHE A 96 4.34 -38.75 6.48
CA PHE A 96 4.53 -39.31 5.15
C PHE A 96 5.24 -40.66 5.18
N GLU A 97 6.24 -40.85 6.02
CA GLU A 97 6.94 -42.14 6.21
C GLU A 97 5.98 -43.26 6.59
N ASP A 98 4.94 -42.97 7.37
CA ASP A 98 3.95 -43.93 7.86
C ASP A 98 2.82 -44.21 6.85
N ILE A 99 2.79 -43.58 5.69
CA ILE A 99 1.78 -43.85 4.65
C ILE A 99 1.90 -45.30 4.18
N VAL A 100 0.79 -46.03 4.23
CA VAL A 100 0.70 -47.41 3.73
C VAL A 100 0.48 -47.39 2.22
N LEU A 101 1.44 -47.96 1.48
CA LEU A 101 1.38 -48.06 0.04
C LEU A 101 0.57 -49.31 -0.45
N ARG A 102 0.74 -50.44 0.26
CA ARG A 102 0.05 -51.68 -0.04
C ARG A 102 -0.19 -52.48 1.25
N SER A 103 -1.40 -53.02 1.41
CA SER A 103 -1.71 -54.00 2.46
C SER A 103 -1.85 -55.36 1.86
N GLN A 104 -1.20 -56.37 2.46
CA GLN A 104 -1.30 -57.77 2.04
C GLN A 104 -2.41 -58.51 2.79
N ILE A 105 -2.83 -59.66 2.25
CA ILE A 105 -3.93 -60.45 2.83
C ILE A 105 -3.55 -61.02 4.21
N ASP A 106 -2.27 -61.17 4.47
CA ASP A 106 -1.70 -61.65 5.75
C ASP A 106 -1.68 -60.54 6.85
N GLY A 107 -2.07 -59.31 6.50
CA GLY A 107 -2.07 -58.17 7.40
C GLY A 107 -0.75 -57.40 7.40
N THR A 108 0.22 -57.77 6.56
CA THR A 108 1.47 -57.03 6.41
C THR A 108 1.22 -55.73 5.63
N GLU A 109 1.69 -54.62 6.14
CA GLU A 109 1.59 -53.30 5.51
C GLU A 109 2.95 -52.86 5.00
N LEU A 110 3.01 -52.47 3.73
CA LEU A 110 4.18 -51.87 3.12
C LEU A 110 4.09 -50.36 3.27
N LYS A 111 5.01 -49.74 4.02
CA LYS A 111 5.05 -48.31 4.26
C LYS A 111 5.93 -47.57 3.26
N LEU A 112 5.68 -46.25 3.08
CA LEU A 112 6.48 -45.39 2.23
C LEU A 112 7.94 -45.36 2.64
N SER A 113 8.24 -45.39 3.92
CA SER A 113 9.62 -45.45 4.45
C SER A 113 10.43 -46.65 3.99
N GLU A 114 9.80 -47.73 3.52
CA GLU A 114 10.47 -48.93 3.05
C GLU A 114 10.90 -48.84 1.54
N VAL A 115 10.29 -47.92 0.80
CA VAL A 115 10.54 -47.74 -0.64
C VAL A 115 11.08 -46.35 -1.00
N ALA A 116 11.00 -45.39 -0.08
CA ALA A 116 11.43 -44.04 -0.32
C ALA A 116 12.12 -43.44 0.91
N THR A 117 13.02 -42.50 0.67
CA THR A 117 13.58 -41.63 1.71
C THR A 117 12.76 -40.35 1.74
N VAL A 118 12.16 -40.08 2.89
CA VAL A 118 11.39 -38.83 3.09
C VAL A 118 12.32 -37.80 3.75
N ARG A 119 12.51 -36.67 3.06
CA ARG A 119 13.27 -35.52 3.58
C ARG A 119 12.32 -34.39 3.87
N ASP A 120 12.22 -34.05 5.14
CA ASP A 120 11.48 -32.89 5.61
C ASP A 120 12.44 -31.70 5.67
N GLY A 121 12.31 -30.77 4.72
CA GLY A 121 13.31 -29.70 4.58
C GLY A 121 12.87 -28.57 3.67
N PHE A 122 13.85 -27.95 3.04
CA PHE A 122 13.64 -26.83 2.13
C PHE A 122 14.16 -27.17 0.73
N THR A 123 13.58 -26.53 -0.30
CA THR A 123 14.03 -26.67 -1.68
C THR A 123 15.51 -26.31 -1.82
N ASP A 124 16.25 -27.07 -2.62
CA ASP A 124 17.68 -26.85 -2.87
C ASP A 124 17.95 -25.52 -3.64
N ASN A 125 16.95 -24.99 -4.34
CA ASN A 125 17.04 -23.73 -5.07
C ASN A 125 16.82 -22.53 -4.15
N VAL A 126 17.79 -22.22 -3.32
CA VAL A 126 17.73 -21.07 -2.40
C VAL A 126 18.34 -19.84 -3.06
N SER A 127 17.56 -18.79 -3.21
CA SER A 127 18.07 -17.46 -3.50
C SER A 127 18.84 -16.96 -2.29
N ILE A 128 20.16 -16.93 -2.36
CA ILE A 128 21.00 -16.43 -1.24
C ILE A 128 20.84 -14.93 -1.14
N GLN A 129 20.24 -14.47 -0.06
CA GLN A 129 20.17 -13.05 0.29
C GLN A 129 21.18 -12.72 1.37
N ARG A 130 21.75 -11.52 1.31
CA ARG A 130 22.68 -11.02 2.32
C ARG A 130 22.28 -9.60 2.71
N PHE A 131 22.20 -9.37 4.00
CA PHE A 131 22.05 -8.05 4.59
C PHE A 131 23.28 -7.76 5.44
N ASP A 132 23.93 -6.64 5.24
CA ASP A 132 25.19 -6.28 5.90
C ASP A 132 26.25 -7.39 5.85
N ARG A 133 26.45 -7.99 4.65
CA ARG A 133 27.39 -9.09 4.34
C ARG A 133 27.10 -10.42 5.05
N LYS A 134 26.05 -10.51 5.85
CA LYS A 134 25.63 -11.73 6.53
C LYS A 134 24.45 -12.35 5.77
N THR A 135 24.37 -13.68 5.77
CA THR A 135 23.21 -14.37 5.18
C THR A 135 21.95 -13.96 5.91
N SER A 136 20.90 -13.62 5.17
CA SER A 136 19.66 -13.09 5.73
C SER A 136 18.44 -13.59 4.98
N PHE A 137 17.29 -13.58 5.63
CA PHE A 137 15.99 -13.62 4.99
C PHE A 137 15.37 -12.24 4.98
N THR A 138 14.50 -12.02 4.02
CA THR A 138 13.71 -10.79 3.94
C THR A 138 12.23 -11.14 4.00
N LEU A 139 11.54 -10.54 4.95
CA LEU A 139 10.09 -10.55 5.04
C LEU A 139 9.57 -9.24 4.46
N GLY A 140 8.94 -9.31 3.30
CA GLY A 140 8.31 -8.14 2.67
C GLY A 140 6.87 -8.03 3.13
N VAL A 141 6.53 -6.91 3.74
CA VAL A 141 5.15 -6.58 4.11
C VAL A 141 4.59 -5.62 3.08
N PHE A 142 3.47 -5.98 2.50
CA PHE A 142 2.79 -5.21 1.46
C PHE A 142 1.46 -4.69 1.96
N SER A 143 1.18 -3.43 1.63
CA SER A 143 -0.14 -2.86 1.85
C SER A 143 -1.09 -3.26 0.72
N LEU A 144 -2.31 -3.60 1.06
CA LEU A 144 -3.39 -3.81 0.12
C LEU A 144 -4.19 -2.51 -0.08
N LYS A 145 -4.98 -2.46 -1.16
CA LYS A 145 -5.86 -1.31 -1.44
C LYS A 145 -6.74 -0.99 -0.24
N GLY A 146 -6.75 0.27 0.18
CA GLY A 146 -7.55 0.76 1.30
C GLY A 146 -6.88 0.63 2.68
N GLN A 147 -5.63 0.18 2.76
CA GLN A 147 -4.88 0.17 4.02
C GLN A 147 -4.01 1.43 4.17
N ASN A 148 -3.84 1.87 5.41
CA ASN A 148 -2.94 2.96 5.74
C ASN A 148 -1.51 2.42 5.93
N ILE A 149 -0.58 2.88 5.09
CA ILE A 149 0.83 2.45 5.15
C ILE A 149 1.55 2.93 6.40
N LEU A 150 1.12 4.07 6.98
CA LEU A 150 1.72 4.62 8.20
C LEU A 150 1.39 3.74 9.41
N ASP A 151 0.13 3.30 9.55
CA ASP A 151 -0.30 2.40 10.62
C ASP A 151 0.41 1.04 10.52
N ILE A 152 0.58 0.50 9.29
CA ILE A 152 1.33 -0.74 9.05
C ILE A 152 2.78 -0.57 9.52
N SER A 153 3.42 0.53 9.16
CA SER A 153 4.82 0.80 9.53
C SER A 153 4.98 0.92 11.04
N GLU A 154 4.09 1.65 11.71
CA GLU A 154 4.11 1.83 13.16
C GLU A 154 3.97 0.49 13.90
N GLU A 155 2.96 -0.31 13.56
CA GLU A 155 2.76 -1.64 14.15
C GLU A 155 3.96 -2.58 13.93
N ILE A 156 4.61 -2.50 12.76
CA ILE A 156 5.81 -3.31 12.47
C ILE A 156 6.99 -2.84 13.31
N HIS A 157 7.23 -1.53 13.43
CA HIS A 157 8.33 -1.02 14.24
C HIS A 157 8.15 -1.41 15.71
N GLU A 158 6.95 -1.25 16.26
CA GLU A 158 6.64 -1.69 17.61
C GLU A 158 6.85 -3.20 17.82
N TYR A 159 6.46 -4.02 16.83
CA TYR A 159 6.69 -5.46 16.87
C TYR A 159 8.18 -5.79 16.85
N VAL A 160 8.95 -5.19 15.94
CA VAL A 160 10.39 -5.43 15.79
C VAL A 160 11.14 -5.02 17.07
N ASP A 161 10.83 -3.84 17.64
CA ASP A 161 11.46 -3.35 18.87
C ASP A 161 11.22 -4.26 20.08
N ARG A 162 10.06 -4.92 20.11
CA ARG A 162 9.72 -5.92 21.12
C ARG A 162 10.47 -7.23 20.85
N LYS A 163 10.36 -7.73 19.62
CA LYS A 163 10.87 -9.06 19.23
C LYS A 163 12.40 -9.15 19.27
N VAL A 164 13.10 -8.08 18.93
CA VAL A 164 14.58 -8.02 19.02
C VAL A 164 15.07 -8.35 20.44
N LYS A 165 14.34 -7.96 21.48
CA LYS A 165 14.70 -8.22 22.88
C LYS A 165 14.48 -9.69 23.29
N GLU A 166 13.64 -10.40 22.56
CA GLU A 166 13.32 -11.83 22.81
C GLU A 166 14.22 -12.77 21.99
N LEU A 167 14.89 -12.24 20.96
CA LEU A 167 15.75 -13.04 20.09
C LEU A 167 17.10 -13.32 20.76
N PRO A 168 17.71 -14.51 20.50
CA PRO A 168 19.07 -14.80 20.90
C PRO A 168 20.06 -13.83 20.22
N ASP A 169 21.21 -13.59 20.84
CA ASP A 169 22.28 -12.71 20.31
C ASP A 169 22.82 -13.17 18.94
N SER A 170 22.60 -14.43 18.56
CA SER A 170 22.95 -14.99 17.24
C SER A 170 22.06 -14.52 16.11
N LEU A 171 20.88 -13.94 16.41
CA LEU A 171 19.90 -13.45 15.45
C LEU A 171 19.72 -11.94 15.58
N ASN A 172 19.65 -11.27 14.45
CA ASN A 172 19.34 -9.85 14.40
C ASN A 172 18.15 -9.61 13.47
N LEU A 173 17.20 -8.82 13.93
CA LEU A 173 16.01 -8.40 13.18
C LEU A 173 16.11 -6.91 12.92
N ALA A 174 16.07 -6.51 11.65
CA ALA A 174 16.17 -5.11 11.25
C ALA A 174 15.13 -4.76 10.19
N THR A 175 14.57 -3.56 10.27
CA THR A 175 13.68 -3.00 9.26
C THR A 175 14.46 -2.23 8.21
N TRP A 176 14.08 -2.34 6.94
CA TRP A 176 14.66 -1.58 5.86
C TRP A 176 13.63 -1.35 4.74
N ASN A 177 13.93 -0.40 3.85
CA ASN A 177 13.07 -0.03 2.72
C ASN A 177 11.63 0.29 3.15
N ASP A 178 11.50 1.15 4.18
CA ASP A 178 10.20 1.59 4.66
C ASP A 178 9.63 2.70 3.78
N MET A 179 8.59 2.36 3.01
CA MET A 179 7.91 3.34 2.16
C MET A 179 7.08 4.35 2.96
N ALA A 180 6.69 4.03 4.19
CA ALA A 180 5.98 4.96 5.06
C ALA A 180 6.84 6.19 5.40
N TYR A 181 8.14 6.01 5.55
CA TYR A 181 9.10 7.12 5.72
C TYR A 181 9.01 8.15 4.59
N TYR A 182 8.88 7.68 3.33
CA TYR A 182 8.76 8.59 2.19
C TYR A 182 7.39 9.28 2.15
N VAL A 183 6.31 8.57 2.52
CA VAL A 183 4.97 9.15 2.58
C VAL A 183 4.90 10.21 3.66
N ASP A 184 5.36 9.91 4.87
CA ASP A 184 5.41 10.86 6.00
C ASP A 184 6.25 12.11 5.64
N GLY A 185 7.45 11.89 5.09
CA GLY A 185 8.30 12.98 4.63
C GLY A 185 7.63 13.87 3.57
N ARG A 186 6.82 13.30 2.66
CA ARG A 186 6.07 14.08 1.67
C ARG A 186 4.91 14.85 2.28
N ILE A 187 4.18 14.25 3.22
CA ILE A 187 3.12 14.95 3.96
C ILE A 187 3.70 16.13 4.73
N LYS A 188 4.82 15.93 5.40
CA LYS A 188 5.52 16.99 6.13
C LYS A 188 5.97 18.11 5.21
N LEU A 189 6.66 17.79 4.12
CA LEU A 189 7.08 18.77 3.10
C LEU A 189 5.91 19.54 2.52
N MET A 190 4.80 18.86 2.21
CA MET A 190 3.59 19.52 1.72
C MET A 190 3.03 20.49 2.75
N SER A 191 2.96 20.10 4.01
CA SER A 191 2.46 20.95 5.12
C SER A 191 3.38 22.16 5.35
N GLU A 192 4.70 21.96 5.35
CA GLU A 192 5.68 23.02 5.49
C GLU A 192 5.62 24.00 4.32
N ASN A 193 5.53 23.50 3.07
CA ASN A 193 5.39 24.34 1.88
C ASN A 193 4.07 25.12 1.88
N LEU A 194 2.98 24.49 2.32
CA LEU A 194 1.69 25.14 2.45
C LEU A 194 1.74 26.30 3.47
N LEU A 195 2.34 26.07 4.63
CA LEU A 195 2.50 27.08 5.67
C LEU A 195 3.46 28.20 5.26
N LEU A 196 4.67 27.84 4.79
CA LEU A 196 5.67 28.82 4.39
C LEU A 196 5.24 29.59 3.13
N GLY A 197 4.71 28.90 2.11
CA GLY A 197 4.16 29.50 0.92
C GLY A 197 2.98 30.41 1.22
N GLY A 198 2.04 29.96 2.08
CA GLY A 198 0.93 30.76 2.54
C GLY A 198 1.36 32.03 3.29
N LEU A 199 2.37 31.90 4.14
CA LEU A 199 2.95 33.06 4.85
C LEU A 199 3.60 34.06 3.88
N LEU A 200 4.39 33.55 2.92
CA LEU A 200 5.05 34.39 1.91
C LEU A 200 4.01 35.11 1.04
N VAL A 201 2.99 34.39 0.58
CA VAL A 201 1.88 34.95 -0.20
C VAL A 201 1.12 35.99 0.61
N THR A 202 0.82 35.73 1.90
CA THR A 202 0.18 36.70 2.79
C THR A 202 1.01 37.96 2.91
N LEU A 203 2.33 37.84 3.08
CA LEU A 203 3.23 38.96 3.21
C LEU A 203 3.28 39.80 1.91
N VAL A 204 3.47 39.16 0.77
CA VAL A 204 3.52 39.84 -0.53
C VAL A 204 2.18 40.51 -0.87
N LEU A 205 1.09 39.78 -0.79
CA LEU A 205 -0.24 40.34 -1.08
C LEU A 205 -0.66 41.39 -0.05
N GLY A 206 -0.31 41.22 1.21
CA GLY A 206 -0.59 42.21 2.27
C GLY A 206 0.19 43.50 2.09
N LEU A 207 1.39 43.45 1.49
CA LEU A 207 2.22 44.62 1.21
C LEU A 207 1.71 45.39 -0.04
N PHE A 208 1.27 44.69 -1.08
CA PHE A 208 0.90 45.29 -2.37
C PHE A 208 -0.61 45.52 -2.53
N LEU A 209 -1.47 44.68 -1.92
CA LEU A 209 -2.91 44.78 -2.04
C LEU A 209 -3.53 45.20 -0.71
N ASN A 210 -4.31 44.32 -0.13
CA ASN A 210 -5.01 44.52 1.14
C ASN A 210 -4.96 43.23 1.96
N LEU A 211 -4.69 43.32 3.23
CA LEU A 211 -4.57 42.18 4.14
C LEU A 211 -5.83 41.30 4.17
N ARG A 212 -7.02 41.87 3.93
CA ARG A 212 -8.27 41.13 3.86
C ARG A 212 -8.31 40.19 2.62
N VAL A 213 -7.87 40.71 1.47
CA VAL A 213 -7.82 39.92 0.24
C VAL A 213 -6.75 38.83 0.38
N ALA A 214 -5.56 39.18 0.88
CA ALA A 214 -4.49 38.22 1.15
C ALA A 214 -4.96 37.06 2.05
N PHE A 215 -5.69 37.37 3.12
CA PHE A 215 -6.25 36.34 4.02
C PHE A 215 -7.18 35.37 3.27
N TRP A 216 -8.11 35.86 2.48
CA TRP A 216 -9.06 35.01 1.75
C TRP A 216 -8.38 34.16 0.66
N VAL A 217 -7.36 34.69 -0.03
CA VAL A 217 -6.55 33.93 -0.99
C VAL A 217 -5.85 32.77 -0.29
N VAL A 218 -5.19 33.05 0.86
CA VAL A 218 -4.46 32.04 1.61
C VAL A 218 -5.39 30.96 2.19
N VAL A 219 -6.59 31.34 2.65
CA VAL A 219 -7.61 30.36 3.09
C VAL A 219 -8.13 29.51 1.94
N GLY A 220 -8.21 30.07 0.72
CA GLY A 220 -8.64 29.33 -0.47
C GLY A 220 -7.75 28.13 -0.82
N ILE A 221 -6.45 28.23 -0.56
CA ILE A 221 -5.50 27.16 -0.87
C ILE A 221 -5.81 25.84 -0.12
N PRO A 222 -5.85 25.81 1.25
CA PRO A 222 -6.20 24.60 1.95
C PRO A 222 -7.61 24.10 1.66
N VAL A 223 -8.56 24.99 1.36
CA VAL A 223 -9.92 24.60 0.94
C VAL A 223 -9.88 23.85 -0.39
N SER A 224 -9.09 24.31 -1.36
CA SER A 224 -8.92 23.63 -2.67
C SER A 224 -8.31 22.24 -2.49
N PHE A 225 -7.28 22.11 -1.65
CA PHE A 225 -6.67 20.81 -1.32
C PHE A 225 -7.64 19.88 -0.59
N ALA A 226 -8.40 20.39 0.39
CA ALA A 226 -9.42 19.61 1.07
C ALA A 226 -10.50 19.10 0.08
N GLY A 227 -10.88 19.92 -0.89
CA GLY A 227 -11.78 19.52 -1.98
C GLY A 227 -11.19 18.41 -2.84
N ALA A 228 -9.91 18.50 -3.20
CA ALA A 228 -9.22 17.47 -3.96
C ALA A 228 -9.12 16.15 -3.16
N PHE A 229 -8.73 16.18 -1.91
CA PHE A 229 -8.72 15.00 -1.03
C PHE A 229 -10.10 14.35 -0.90
N TRP A 230 -11.15 15.17 -0.85
CA TRP A 230 -12.53 14.67 -0.79
C TRP A 230 -12.94 13.97 -2.11
N LEU A 231 -12.43 14.44 -3.26
CA LEU A 231 -12.73 13.86 -4.58
C LEU A 231 -11.90 12.61 -4.91
N MET A 232 -10.69 12.46 -4.34
CA MET A 232 -9.79 11.32 -4.63
C MET A 232 -10.45 9.94 -4.58
N PRO A 233 -11.29 9.60 -3.57
CA PRO A 233 -11.92 8.29 -3.51
C PRO A 233 -12.85 7.98 -4.71
N PHE A 234 -13.47 9.01 -5.32
CA PHE A 234 -14.33 8.83 -6.48
C PHE A 234 -13.54 8.50 -7.76
N GLY A 235 -12.27 8.92 -7.83
CA GLY A 235 -11.34 8.60 -8.90
C GLY A 235 -10.49 7.35 -8.66
N ASP A 236 -10.79 6.59 -7.60
CA ASP A 236 -9.96 5.44 -7.17
C ASP A 236 -8.48 5.80 -6.89
N VAL A 237 -8.20 7.08 -6.65
CA VAL A 237 -6.87 7.58 -6.32
C VAL A 237 -6.60 7.43 -4.83
N THR A 238 -5.45 6.90 -4.47
CA THR A 238 -5.01 6.74 -3.08
C THR A 238 -3.92 7.73 -2.73
N VAL A 239 -3.84 8.12 -1.46
CA VAL A 239 -2.72 8.92 -0.95
C VAL A 239 -1.46 8.06 -0.95
N ASN A 240 -0.51 8.41 -1.79
CA ASN A 240 0.79 7.74 -1.93
C ASN A 240 1.88 8.77 -2.26
N VAL A 241 3.14 8.32 -2.34
CA VAL A 241 4.29 9.21 -2.62
C VAL A 241 4.11 10.04 -3.90
N LEU A 242 3.49 9.45 -4.94
CA LEU A 242 3.33 10.13 -6.23
C LEU A 242 2.15 11.09 -6.26
N SER A 243 1.00 10.72 -5.67
CA SER A 243 -0.12 11.64 -5.56
C SER A 243 0.26 12.86 -4.70
N LEU A 244 1.00 12.66 -3.61
CA LEU A 244 1.53 13.75 -2.80
C LEU A 244 2.54 14.63 -3.56
N PHE A 245 3.38 14.02 -4.43
CA PHE A 245 4.26 14.78 -5.31
C PHE A 245 3.47 15.64 -6.30
N ALA A 246 2.40 15.10 -6.90
CA ALA A 246 1.50 15.86 -7.76
C ALA A 246 0.88 17.06 -7.03
N PHE A 247 0.42 16.86 -5.78
CA PHE A 247 -0.10 17.96 -4.95
C PHE A 247 0.94 19.06 -4.72
N ILE A 248 2.19 18.71 -4.42
CA ILE A 248 3.26 19.71 -4.23
C ILE A 248 3.49 20.50 -5.52
N MET A 249 3.49 19.82 -6.68
CA MET A 249 3.70 20.45 -7.98
C MET A 249 2.54 21.39 -8.36
N VAL A 250 1.30 20.97 -8.09
CA VAL A 250 0.09 21.78 -8.41
C VAL A 250 -0.10 22.93 -7.43
N LEU A 251 0.50 22.85 -6.22
CA LEU A 251 0.37 23.92 -5.20
C LEU A 251 0.73 25.30 -5.77
N GLY A 252 1.84 25.41 -6.52
CA GLY A 252 2.24 26.67 -7.16
C GLY A 252 1.18 27.22 -8.13
N ILE A 253 0.60 26.34 -8.94
CA ILE A 253 -0.43 26.72 -9.93
C ILE A 253 -1.70 27.23 -9.25
N VAL A 254 -2.15 26.53 -8.20
CA VAL A 254 -3.34 26.93 -7.43
C VAL A 254 -3.14 28.28 -6.74
N VAL A 255 -1.92 28.53 -6.24
CA VAL A 255 -1.56 29.82 -5.63
C VAL A 255 -1.61 30.95 -6.65
N ASP A 256 -1.07 30.76 -7.84
CA ASP A 256 -1.07 31.76 -8.92
C ASP A 256 -2.48 32.11 -9.37
N ASP A 257 -3.34 31.12 -9.57
CA ASP A 257 -4.75 31.35 -9.93
C ASP A 257 -5.50 32.12 -8.84
N ALA A 258 -5.27 31.80 -7.57
CA ALA A 258 -5.86 32.49 -6.44
C ALA A 258 -5.40 33.96 -6.35
N ILE A 259 -4.13 34.24 -6.69
CA ILE A 259 -3.58 35.61 -6.73
C ILE A 259 -4.25 36.43 -7.83
N ILE A 260 -4.38 35.88 -9.05
CA ILE A 260 -5.01 36.58 -10.19
C ILE A 260 -6.47 37.01 -9.85
N VAL A 261 -7.24 36.10 -9.25
CA VAL A 261 -8.61 36.40 -8.82
C VAL A 261 -8.62 37.44 -7.71
N GLY A 262 -7.74 37.32 -6.71
CA GLY A 262 -7.60 38.25 -5.60
C GLY A 262 -7.25 39.66 -6.07
N GLU A 263 -6.29 39.81 -6.99
CA GLU A 263 -5.87 41.07 -7.57
C GLU A 263 -7.03 41.74 -8.36
N SER A 264 -7.75 40.96 -9.16
CA SER A 264 -8.89 41.48 -9.91
C SER A 264 -10.03 41.97 -9.00
N VAL A 265 -10.31 41.24 -7.93
CA VAL A 265 -11.30 41.66 -6.93
C VAL A 265 -10.83 42.94 -6.20
N PHE A 266 -9.56 43.04 -5.86
CA PHE A 266 -9.00 44.24 -5.25
C PHE A 266 -9.09 45.45 -6.17
N SER A 267 -8.70 45.31 -7.43
CA SER A 267 -8.77 46.38 -8.43
C SER A 267 -10.22 46.88 -8.64
N ALA A 268 -11.17 45.93 -8.70
CA ALA A 268 -12.59 46.30 -8.80
C ALA A 268 -13.11 47.05 -7.54
N ALA A 269 -12.61 46.66 -6.36
CA ALA A 269 -12.97 47.35 -5.12
C ALA A 269 -12.37 48.76 -5.08
N GLN A 270 -11.14 48.94 -5.55
CA GLN A 270 -10.50 50.24 -5.64
C GLN A 270 -11.19 51.17 -6.62
N GLU A 271 -11.54 50.70 -7.83
CA GLU A 271 -12.33 51.45 -8.83
C GLU A 271 -13.66 51.93 -8.26
N GLU A 272 -14.38 51.06 -7.55
CA GLU A 272 -15.66 51.45 -6.90
C GLU A 272 -15.46 52.48 -5.82
N PHE A 273 -14.38 52.40 -5.04
CA PHE A 273 -14.04 53.37 -4.01
C PHE A 273 -13.71 54.75 -4.61
N GLU A 274 -12.90 54.77 -5.69
CA GLU A 274 -12.56 56.01 -6.42
C GLU A 274 -13.78 56.66 -7.04
N ASN A 275 -14.68 55.86 -7.64
CA ASN A 275 -15.93 56.35 -8.20
C ASN A 275 -16.86 56.96 -7.14
N ARG A 276 -16.88 56.43 -5.94
CA ARG A 276 -17.64 57.01 -4.79
C ARG A 276 -17.07 58.32 -4.31
N ASN A 277 -15.76 58.51 -4.38
CA ASN A 277 -15.08 59.73 -3.87
C ASN A 277 -14.96 60.83 -4.93
N SER A 278 -15.14 60.51 -6.20
CA SER A 278 -15.12 61.51 -7.25
C SER A 278 -16.35 62.45 -7.15
N ALA A 279 -16.10 63.75 -7.23
CA ALA A 279 -17.09 64.83 -6.97
C ALA A 279 -18.32 64.89 -7.93
N ASP A 280 -18.45 63.96 -8.88
CA ASP A 280 -19.60 63.82 -9.79
C ASP A 280 -20.75 62.98 -9.15
N GLN A 281 -20.96 63.13 -7.86
CA GLN A 281 -21.93 62.38 -7.04
C GLN A 281 -23.40 62.67 -7.42
N LEU A 282 -23.68 63.59 -8.35
CA LEU A 282 -25.04 63.99 -8.69
C LEU A 282 -25.66 63.19 -9.88
N LYS A 283 -24.93 62.24 -10.43
CA LYS A 283 -25.42 61.54 -11.65
C LYS A 283 -25.46 60.00 -11.62
N GLN A 284 -25.05 59.36 -10.52
CA GLN A 284 -25.05 57.90 -10.52
C GLN A 284 -25.69 57.31 -9.24
N GLU A 285 -27.01 57.10 -9.32
CA GLU A 285 -27.84 56.38 -8.33
C GLU A 285 -27.51 54.88 -8.20
N ASN A 286 -26.49 54.35 -8.94
CA ASN A 286 -26.27 52.92 -9.06
C ASN A 286 -24.88 52.53 -8.55
N HIS A 287 -24.59 52.75 -7.25
CA HIS A 287 -23.40 52.20 -6.61
C HIS A 287 -23.57 50.72 -6.37
N ARG A 288 -22.57 49.93 -6.79
CA ARG A 288 -22.53 48.49 -6.53
C ARG A 288 -22.41 48.24 -5.02
N THR A 289 -23.11 47.23 -4.57
CA THR A 289 -22.90 46.71 -3.22
C THR A 289 -21.51 46.07 -3.12
N PRO A 290 -20.92 45.95 -1.89
CA PRO A 290 -19.63 45.28 -1.73
C PRO A 290 -19.57 43.88 -2.34
N VAL A 291 -20.68 43.13 -2.29
CA VAL A 291 -20.80 41.78 -2.88
C VAL A 291 -20.80 41.84 -4.42
N GLU A 292 -21.54 42.78 -4.99
CA GLU A 292 -21.59 42.97 -6.47
C GLU A 292 -20.22 43.38 -7.02
N THR A 293 -19.47 44.19 -6.27
CA THR A 293 -18.09 44.58 -6.63
C THR A 293 -17.14 43.39 -6.65
N VAL A 294 -17.21 42.55 -5.63
CA VAL A 294 -16.40 41.29 -5.55
C VAL A 294 -16.77 40.37 -6.72
N VAL A 295 -18.06 40.17 -6.98
CA VAL A 295 -18.52 39.33 -8.08
C VAL A 295 -18.08 39.91 -9.44
N ALA A 296 -18.14 41.22 -9.63
CA ALA A 296 -17.67 41.86 -10.85
C ALA A 296 -16.17 41.68 -11.07
N GLY A 297 -15.35 41.83 -10.03
CA GLY A 297 -13.92 41.59 -10.05
C GLY A 297 -13.61 40.14 -10.43
N ALA A 298 -14.24 39.18 -9.75
CA ALA A 298 -14.03 37.76 -10.05
C ALA A 298 -14.44 37.40 -11.49
N LYS A 299 -15.56 37.94 -12.01
CA LYS A 299 -16.05 37.70 -13.38
C LYS A 299 -15.09 38.24 -14.45
N ARG A 300 -14.33 39.31 -14.20
CA ARG A 300 -13.36 39.84 -15.18
C ARG A 300 -12.31 38.83 -15.58
N VAL A 301 -11.82 38.05 -14.64
CA VAL A 301 -10.75 37.07 -14.84
C VAL A 301 -11.27 35.64 -14.92
N ALA A 302 -12.55 35.40 -14.71
CA ALA A 302 -13.13 34.05 -14.71
C ALA A 302 -12.83 33.29 -16.02
N THR A 303 -13.02 33.94 -17.18
CA THR A 303 -12.78 33.29 -18.49
C THR A 303 -11.30 32.96 -18.70
N PRO A 304 -10.33 33.90 -18.58
CA PRO A 304 -8.92 33.58 -18.77
C PRO A 304 -8.41 32.61 -17.71
N ALA A 305 -8.81 32.73 -16.44
CA ALA A 305 -8.43 31.79 -15.38
C ALA A 305 -8.97 30.38 -15.68
N THR A 306 -10.23 30.23 -16.06
CA THR A 306 -10.80 28.94 -16.44
C THR A 306 -10.08 28.32 -17.63
N ILE A 307 -9.71 29.08 -18.65
CA ILE A 307 -8.93 28.58 -19.79
C ILE A 307 -7.53 28.15 -19.32
N GLY A 308 -6.89 28.89 -18.43
CA GLY A 308 -5.61 28.54 -17.82
C GLY A 308 -5.66 27.18 -17.11
N VAL A 309 -6.66 27.00 -16.24
CA VAL A 309 -6.87 25.73 -15.52
C VAL A 309 -7.13 24.58 -16.50
N LEU A 310 -8.02 24.78 -17.51
CA LEU A 310 -8.29 23.75 -18.51
C LEU A 310 -7.04 23.39 -19.34
N THR A 311 -6.18 24.36 -19.63
CA THR A 311 -4.91 24.12 -20.32
C THR A 311 -3.98 23.28 -19.48
N THR A 312 -3.89 23.57 -18.17
CA THR A 312 -3.12 22.76 -17.22
C THR A 312 -3.68 21.33 -17.13
N MET A 313 -4.99 21.17 -17.00
CA MET A 313 -5.63 19.85 -17.01
C MET A 313 -5.33 19.09 -18.32
N ALA A 314 -5.40 19.76 -19.46
CA ALA A 314 -5.08 19.15 -20.76
C ALA A 314 -3.59 18.74 -20.85
N ALA A 315 -2.67 19.48 -20.23
CA ALA A 315 -1.26 19.11 -20.17
C ALA A 315 -0.99 17.86 -19.31
N PHE A 316 -1.78 17.63 -18.27
CA PHE A 316 -1.69 16.44 -17.42
C PHE A 316 -2.52 15.25 -17.91
N ALA A 317 -3.54 15.48 -18.74
CA ALA A 317 -4.42 14.44 -19.27
C ALA A 317 -3.69 13.24 -19.94
N PRO A 318 -2.56 13.40 -20.66
CA PRO A 318 -1.83 12.27 -21.22
C PRO A 318 -1.39 11.23 -20.18
N PHE A 319 -1.14 11.64 -18.93
CA PHE A 319 -0.74 10.72 -17.87
C PHE A 319 -1.84 9.70 -17.49
N ILE A 320 -3.11 10.02 -17.75
CA ILE A 320 -4.25 9.11 -17.53
C ILE A 320 -4.19 7.92 -18.49
N PHE A 321 -3.67 8.13 -19.70
CA PHE A 321 -3.66 7.14 -20.78
C PHE A 321 -2.36 6.32 -20.83
N VAL A 322 -1.38 6.58 -19.97
CA VAL A 322 -0.15 5.80 -19.91
C VAL A 322 -0.47 4.41 -19.40
N GLY A 323 -0.24 3.39 -20.24
CA GLY A 323 -0.42 1.98 -19.91
C GLY A 323 0.86 1.32 -19.39
N GLY A 324 0.76 0.03 -19.01
CA GLY A 324 1.91 -0.79 -18.58
C GLY A 324 2.07 -0.86 -17.07
N SER A 325 3.24 -1.34 -16.62
CA SER A 325 3.52 -1.60 -15.20
C SER A 325 3.50 -0.35 -14.32
N PHE A 326 3.59 0.84 -14.92
CA PHE A 326 3.55 2.13 -14.23
C PHE A 326 2.20 2.84 -14.33
N ALA A 327 1.19 2.21 -14.94
CA ALA A 327 -0.12 2.84 -15.18
C ALA A 327 -0.76 3.41 -13.90
N GLY A 328 -0.77 2.65 -12.82
CA GLY A 328 -1.35 3.12 -11.54
C GLY A 328 -0.63 4.31 -10.92
N VAL A 329 0.65 4.45 -11.25
CA VAL A 329 1.52 5.53 -10.80
C VAL A 329 1.28 6.80 -11.59
N THR A 330 1.25 6.71 -12.92
CA THR A 330 1.08 7.86 -13.82
C THR A 330 -0.35 8.38 -13.79
N GLN A 331 -1.34 7.51 -13.69
CA GLN A 331 -2.74 7.88 -13.54
C GLN A 331 -3.00 8.72 -12.29
N ALA A 332 -2.34 8.41 -11.17
CA ALA A 332 -2.46 9.21 -9.94
C ALA A 332 -1.96 10.66 -10.09
N ILE A 333 -1.13 10.96 -11.11
CA ILE A 333 -0.68 12.32 -11.44
C ILE A 333 -1.66 13.02 -12.39
N GLY A 334 -2.31 12.25 -13.27
CA GLY A 334 -3.19 12.79 -14.31
C GLY A 334 -4.63 13.08 -13.85
N ILE A 335 -5.06 12.45 -12.75
CA ILE A 335 -6.38 12.64 -12.13
C ILE A 335 -6.31 13.71 -11.04
#